data_37dae23f44559bf8ad617f769ef3afe7
#
_entry.id   37dae23f44559bf8ad617f769ef3afe7
#
_cell.length_a   1.000
_cell.length_b   1.000
_cell.length_c   1.000
_cell.angle_alpha   90.00
_cell.angle_beta   90.00
_cell.angle_gamma   90.00
#
_symmetry.space_group_name_H-M   'P 1'
#
loop_
_entity.id
_entity.type
_entity.pdbx_description
1 polymer ?
#
loop_
_entity_poly.entity_id
_entity_poly.type
_entity_poly.pdbx_seq_one_letter_code
_entity_poly.pdbx_strand_id
1 'polypeptide(L)'
;MTTFHSPSVSYAALSPIIVTAAAAMLGVLVDAFLPRALRWPAQVAVSLLGLVGSLIAVIVLAGSHTVTAATAVSVDGPTLFLQGLIAILGIGSVLLVSDRSPGLDGGAFVAQGSSTPGSADEREGTRAGRAQTEVFPLMMFAVTGMMLFPAANDLLLLFVALEVLSLPLYLLCGLARRRRLLSQEAAVKYFLLGAFSSAFFLYGLALLYGYAGTVSLGGIQAATVTGTHNDTLLFLGVGLLAVGLLFKVGAVPFHPWIPDVYQGAPTPITAFMASATKVAAFGALLRVFYVSFGGLGWEWRPVAWGVAIATMVIGSLFAITQTDVKRMLAYSSVAHVGFVLIGVIALNKSGLSGVLFYLVTYGLASVGAFGILTLVRDPDG
;
A
#
# COMPACT_ATOMS: atom_id res chain seq x y z
N MET A 1 -43.98 5.67 4.12
CA MET A 1 -42.97 5.31 5.13
C MET A 1 -42.03 4.32 4.48
N THR A 2 -40.81 4.75 4.13
CA THR A 2 -39.78 3.84 3.64
C THR A 2 -39.34 2.98 4.80
N THR A 3 -39.58 1.68 4.73
CA THR A 3 -39.07 0.71 5.71
C THR A 3 -37.57 0.74 5.69
N PHE A 4 -36.96 1.12 6.81
CA PHE A 4 -35.50 1.05 6.95
C PHE A 4 -35.06 -0.42 6.94
N HIS A 5 -34.39 -0.84 5.88
CA HIS A 5 -33.73 -2.14 5.85
C HIS A 5 -32.29 -1.96 6.33
N SER A 6 -31.90 -2.66 7.39
CA SER A 6 -30.53 -2.70 7.83
C SER A 6 -29.66 -3.26 6.71
N PRO A 7 -28.49 -2.65 6.41
CA PRO A 7 -27.61 -3.17 5.37
C PRO A 7 -27.14 -4.58 5.70
N SER A 8 -27.22 -5.48 4.74
CA SER A 8 -26.71 -6.84 4.89
C SER A 8 -25.18 -6.82 4.88
N VAL A 9 -24.54 -7.31 5.94
CA VAL A 9 -23.09 -7.43 6.03
C VAL A 9 -22.72 -8.91 6.08
N SER A 10 -22.01 -9.38 5.04
CA SER A 10 -21.45 -10.74 5.02
C SER A 10 -20.09 -10.75 5.71
N TYR A 11 -20.05 -11.08 6.99
CA TYR A 11 -18.79 -11.20 7.74
C TYR A 11 -17.87 -12.28 7.17
N ALA A 12 -18.43 -13.35 6.61
CA ALA A 12 -17.65 -14.38 5.92
C ALA A 12 -16.87 -13.81 4.72
N ALA A 13 -17.53 -13.02 3.86
CA ALA A 13 -16.90 -12.39 2.71
C ALA A 13 -15.81 -11.35 3.10
N LEU A 14 -15.97 -10.71 4.27
CA LEU A 14 -15.02 -9.75 4.82
C LEU A 14 -13.90 -10.41 5.65
N SER A 15 -13.94 -11.72 5.86
CA SER A 15 -13.02 -12.41 6.79
C SER A 15 -11.53 -12.16 6.52
N PRO A 16 -11.00 -12.06 5.27
CA PRO A 16 -9.58 -11.73 5.08
C PRO A 16 -9.18 -10.40 5.71
N ILE A 17 -10.04 -9.38 5.55
CA ILE A 17 -9.81 -8.02 6.08
C ILE A 17 -10.01 -8.00 7.59
N ILE A 18 -11.06 -8.66 8.09
CA ILE A 18 -11.37 -8.72 9.53
C ILE A 18 -10.26 -9.41 10.31
N VAL A 19 -9.71 -10.50 9.79
CA VAL A 19 -8.63 -11.26 10.45
C VAL A 19 -7.36 -10.41 10.56
N THR A 20 -6.98 -9.66 9.51
CA THR A 20 -5.81 -8.77 9.58
C THR A 20 -6.05 -7.58 10.52
N ALA A 21 -7.25 -6.99 10.52
CA ALA A 21 -7.63 -5.93 11.45
C ALA A 21 -7.62 -6.43 12.90
N ALA A 22 -8.15 -7.61 13.16
CA ALA A 22 -8.13 -8.23 14.48
C ALA A 22 -6.69 -8.49 14.96
N ALA A 23 -5.81 -8.97 14.07
CA ALA A 23 -4.39 -9.16 14.39
C ALA A 23 -3.68 -7.84 14.70
N ALA A 24 -4.00 -6.75 13.98
CA ALA A 24 -3.50 -5.42 14.28
C ALA A 24 -3.93 -4.94 15.68
N MET A 25 -5.21 -5.07 15.98
CA MET A 25 -5.77 -4.71 17.30
C MET A 25 -5.17 -5.56 18.44
N LEU A 26 -5.07 -6.88 18.23
CA LEU A 26 -4.41 -7.77 19.19
C LEU A 26 -2.95 -7.39 19.40
N GLY A 27 -2.23 -6.99 18.34
CA GLY A 27 -0.86 -6.49 18.45
C GLY A 27 -0.76 -5.26 19.37
N VAL A 28 -1.68 -4.31 19.27
CA VAL A 28 -1.73 -3.16 20.19
C VAL A 28 -1.95 -3.63 21.63
N LEU A 29 -2.85 -4.58 21.87
CA LEU A 29 -3.09 -5.13 23.20
C LEU A 29 -1.87 -5.89 23.75
N VAL A 30 -1.15 -6.61 22.90
CA VAL A 30 0.11 -7.28 23.26
C VAL A 30 1.14 -6.26 23.77
N ASP A 31 1.30 -5.13 23.07
CA ASP A 31 2.23 -4.09 23.51
C ASP A 31 1.78 -3.39 24.82
N ALA A 32 0.48 -3.25 25.03
CA ALA A 32 -0.06 -2.63 26.22
C ALA A 32 0.08 -3.52 27.46
N PHE A 33 -0.23 -4.81 27.35
CA PHE A 33 -0.45 -5.67 28.52
C PHE A 33 0.64 -6.73 28.76
N LEU A 34 1.43 -7.14 27.75
CA LEU A 34 2.44 -8.16 27.95
C LEU A 34 3.74 -7.59 28.55
N PRO A 35 4.46 -8.40 29.36
CA PRO A 35 5.82 -8.07 29.79
C PRO A 35 6.77 -7.88 28.62
N ARG A 36 7.71 -6.95 28.71
CA ARG A 36 8.64 -6.58 27.61
C ARG A 36 9.35 -7.76 26.97
N ALA A 37 9.76 -8.76 27.78
CA ALA A 37 10.47 -9.94 27.29
C ALA A 37 9.64 -10.81 26.31
N LEU A 38 8.31 -10.82 26.47
CA LEU A 38 7.40 -11.64 25.65
C LEU A 38 6.79 -10.87 24.48
N ARG A 39 6.91 -9.52 24.44
CA ARG A 39 6.26 -8.71 23.38
C ARG A 39 6.73 -9.10 21.99
N TRP A 40 8.04 -9.18 21.78
CA TRP A 40 8.58 -9.48 20.44
C TRP A 40 8.09 -10.82 19.87
N PRO A 41 8.29 -11.97 20.54
CA PRO A 41 7.81 -13.25 20.02
C PRO A 41 6.28 -13.28 19.88
N ALA A 42 5.53 -12.64 20.78
CA ALA A 42 4.09 -12.57 20.68
C ALA A 42 3.64 -11.73 19.47
N GLN A 43 4.27 -10.59 19.20
CA GLN A 43 3.99 -9.75 18.04
C GLN A 43 4.25 -10.48 16.72
N VAL A 44 5.40 -11.17 16.61
CA VAL A 44 5.71 -11.98 15.43
C VAL A 44 4.65 -13.08 15.24
N ALA A 45 4.30 -13.79 16.32
CA ALA A 45 3.28 -14.84 16.26
C ALA A 45 1.90 -14.30 15.85
N VAL A 46 1.43 -13.21 16.46
CA VAL A 46 0.14 -12.59 16.15
C VAL A 46 0.09 -12.13 14.70
N SER A 47 1.15 -11.48 14.22
CA SER A 47 1.22 -11.00 12.83
C SER A 47 1.22 -12.15 11.83
N LEU A 48 2.04 -13.18 12.04
CA LEU A 48 2.08 -14.35 11.15
C LEU A 48 0.77 -15.13 11.17
N LEU A 49 0.19 -15.38 12.35
CA LEU A 49 -1.11 -16.05 12.47
C LEU A 49 -2.23 -15.25 11.80
N GLY A 50 -2.22 -13.92 11.93
CA GLY A 50 -3.16 -13.05 11.25
C GLY A 50 -3.05 -13.13 9.72
N LEU A 51 -1.82 -13.09 9.19
CA LEU A 51 -1.58 -13.19 7.75
C LEU A 51 -1.90 -14.57 7.18
N VAL A 52 -1.50 -15.64 7.88
CA VAL A 52 -1.84 -17.02 7.48
C VAL A 52 -3.35 -17.24 7.58
N GLY A 53 -3.99 -16.80 8.66
CA GLY A 53 -5.45 -16.88 8.81
C GLY A 53 -6.19 -16.13 7.71
N SER A 54 -5.72 -14.93 7.33
CA SER A 54 -6.26 -14.18 6.20
C SER A 54 -6.05 -14.92 4.87
N LEU A 55 -4.88 -15.52 4.64
CA LEU A 55 -4.62 -16.31 3.44
C LEU A 55 -5.53 -17.54 3.35
N ILE A 56 -5.77 -18.23 4.47
CA ILE A 56 -6.73 -19.34 4.54
C ILE A 56 -8.14 -18.84 4.20
N ALA A 57 -8.57 -17.69 4.75
CA ALA A 57 -9.86 -17.09 4.44
C ALA A 57 -9.99 -16.77 2.94
N VAL A 58 -8.96 -16.23 2.29
CA VAL A 58 -8.91 -16.00 0.84
C VAL A 58 -9.09 -17.31 0.06
N ILE A 59 -8.40 -18.38 0.46
CA ILE A 59 -8.51 -19.68 -0.21
C ILE A 59 -9.92 -20.27 -0.06
N VAL A 60 -10.53 -20.16 1.13
CA VAL A 60 -11.90 -20.64 1.38
C VAL A 60 -12.92 -19.85 0.56
N LEU A 61 -12.68 -18.57 0.32
CA LEU A 61 -13.54 -17.70 -0.49
C LEU A 61 -13.26 -17.81 -1.99
N ALA A 62 -12.33 -18.65 -2.43
CA ALA A 62 -11.98 -18.76 -3.83
C ALA A 62 -13.23 -19.11 -4.70
N GLY A 63 -13.44 -18.33 -5.77
CA GLY A 63 -14.61 -18.45 -6.65
C GLY A 63 -15.87 -17.71 -6.13
N SER A 64 -15.82 -17.06 -4.97
CA SER A 64 -16.93 -16.24 -4.49
C SER A 64 -17.04 -14.94 -5.27
N HIS A 65 -18.26 -14.50 -5.56
CA HIS A 65 -18.60 -13.22 -6.17
C HIS A 65 -19.71 -12.58 -5.38
N THR A 66 -19.38 -11.69 -4.46
CA THR A 66 -20.34 -11.02 -3.58
C THR A 66 -20.03 -9.54 -3.42
N VAL A 67 -21.08 -8.74 -3.32
CA VAL A 67 -20.99 -7.33 -2.94
C VAL A 67 -21.67 -7.21 -1.58
N THR A 68 -20.99 -6.61 -0.60
CA THR A 68 -21.44 -6.56 0.79
C THR A 68 -21.18 -5.18 1.40
N ALA A 69 -21.51 -5.00 2.69
CA ALA A 69 -21.35 -3.74 3.42
C ALA A 69 -22.04 -2.57 2.68
N ALA A 70 -23.35 -2.68 2.47
CA ALA A 70 -24.13 -1.68 1.73
C ALA A 70 -23.58 -1.36 0.33
N THR A 71 -23.10 -2.37 -0.38
CA THR A 71 -22.44 -2.28 -1.70
C THR A 71 -21.04 -1.66 -1.72
N ALA A 72 -20.50 -1.28 -0.57
CA ALA A 72 -19.20 -0.62 -0.50
C ALA A 72 -17.99 -1.55 -0.73
N VAL A 73 -18.13 -2.86 -0.49
CA VAL A 73 -17.06 -3.85 -0.67
C VAL A 73 -17.46 -4.88 -1.71
N SER A 74 -16.58 -5.09 -2.69
CA SER A 74 -16.69 -6.14 -3.71
C SER A 74 -15.67 -7.24 -3.45
N VAL A 75 -16.15 -8.48 -3.32
CA VAL A 75 -15.33 -9.69 -3.19
C VAL A 75 -15.48 -10.46 -4.49
N ASP A 76 -14.45 -10.45 -5.30
CA ASP A 76 -14.38 -11.07 -6.63
C ASP A 76 -12.99 -11.67 -6.87
N GLY A 77 -12.82 -12.35 -8.00
CA GLY A 77 -11.57 -13.03 -8.34
C GLY A 77 -10.32 -12.15 -8.24
N PRO A 78 -10.27 -10.97 -8.88
CA PRO A 78 -9.14 -10.04 -8.75
C PRO A 78 -8.89 -9.59 -7.32
N THR A 79 -9.94 -9.28 -6.54
CA THR A 79 -9.81 -8.89 -5.13
C THR A 79 -9.16 -9.99 -4.30
N LEU A 80 -9.70 -11.21 -4.37
CA LEU A 80 -9.20 -12.35 -3.60
C LEU A 80 -7.75 -12.68 -3.99
N PHE A 81 -7.44 -12.63 -5.29
CA PHE A 81 -6.08 -12.84 -5.78
C PHE A 81 -5.10 -11.82 -5.19
N LEU A 82 -5.44 -10.53 -5.23
CA LEU A 82 -4.60 -9.47 -4.69
C LEU A 82 -4.47 -9.55 -3.17
N GLN A 83 -5.55 -9.85 -2.45
CA GLN A 83 -5.52 -10.07 -1.00
C GLN A 83 -4.61 -11.27 -0.63
N GLY A 84 -4.68 -12.37 -1.37
CA GLY A 84 -3.79 -13.51 -1.19
C GLY A 84 -2.33 -13.15 -1.42
N LEU A 85 -2.05 -12.40 -2.48
CA LEU A 85 -0.69 -11.92 -2.77
C LEU A 85 -0.19 -10.96 -1.69
N ILE A 86 -1.01 -10.03 -1.21
CA ILE A 86 -0.66 -9.11 -0.11
C ILE A 86 -0.35 -9.90 1.17
N ALA A 87 -1.11 -10.95 1.49
CA ALA A 87 -0.84 -11.80 2.65
C ALA A 87 0.52 -12.51 2.53
N ILE A 88 0.85 -13.07 1.36
CA ILE A 88 2.13 -13.74 1.10
C ILE A 88 3.31 -12.76 1.23
N LEU A 89 3.21 -11.59 0.59
CA LEU A 89 4.23 -10.53 0.67
C LEU A 89 4.34 -9.98 2.11
N GLY A 90 3.23 -9.89 2.82
CA GLY A 90 3.17 -9.53 4.24
C GLY A 90 3.92 -10.53 5.12
N ILE A 91 3.73 -11.84 4.91
CA ILE A 91 4.47 -12.88 5.63
C ILE A 91 5.98 -12.71 5.42
N GLY A 92 6.43 -12.60 4.16
CA GLY A 92 7.84 -12.35 3.85
C GLY A 92 8.39 -11.09 4.53
N SER A 93 7.61 -10.01 4.54
CA SER A 93 8.01 -8.75 5.16
C SER A 93 8.06 -8.83 6.69
N VAL A 94 7.11 -9.52 7.34
CA VAL A 94 7.14 -9.75 8.79
C VAL A 94 8.35 -10.59 9.17
N LEU A 95 8.72 -11.60 8.38
CA LEU A 95 9.93 -12.39 8.61
C LEU A 95 11.19 -11.53 8.51
N LEU A 96 11.29 -10.64 7.52
CA LEU A 96 12.42 -9.70 7.38
C LEU A 96 12.49 -8.71 8.56
N VAL A 97 11.35 -8.22 9.05
CA VAL A 97 11.28 -7.33 10.22
C VAL A 97 11.68 -8.07 11.50
N SER A 98 11.32 -9.35 11.60
CA SER A 98 11.57 -10.17 12.80
C SER A 98 13.03 -10.60 12.93
N ASP A 99 13.86 -10.45 11.91
CA ASP A 99 15.25 -10.86 11.91
C ASP A 99 16.08 -10.06 12.93
N ARG A 100 16.70 -10.80 13.87
CA ARG A 100 17.58 -10.31 14.94
C ARG A 100 18.89 -11.10 14.96
N SER A 101 19.41 -11.47 13.81
CA SER A 101 20.62 -12.27 13.70
C SER A 101 21.79 -11.65 14.51
N PRO A 102 22.60 -12.48 15.21
CA PRO A 102 23.79 -12.02 15.92
C PRO A 102 24.74 -11.27 14.97
N GLY A 103 25.21 -10.11 15.37
CA GLY A 103 25.98 -9.18 14.53
C GLY A 103 25.16 -8.02 13.99
N LEU A 104 23.86 -8.06 14.16
CA LEU A 104 22.90 -6.98 14.01
C LEU A 104 22.65 -6.33 15.36
N ASP A 105 23.57 -5.59 15.94
CA ASP A 105 23.37 -4.95 17.25
C ASP A 105 21.98 -4.32 17.41
N GLY A 106 20.92 -5.13 17.65
CA GLY A 106 19.55 -4.69 17.96
C GLY A 106 18.57 -4.51 16.78
N GLY A 107 18.85 -5.04 15.56
CA GLY A 107 17.88 -5.02 14.44
C GLY A 107 17.86 -3.72 13.61
N ALA A 108 16.91 -3.63 12.66
CA ALA A 108 16.79 -2.51 11.72
C ALA A 108 16.16 -1.25 12.34
N PHE A 109 15.50 -1.38 13.49
CA PHE A 109 14.69 -0.32 14.10
C PHE A 109 15.38 0.31 15.30
N VAL A 110 15.10 1.59 15.54
CA VAL A 110 15.53 2.33 16.71
C VAL A 110 14.98 1.70 17.98
N ALA A 111 15.74 1.78 19.07
CA ALA A 111 15.33 1.23 20.37
C ALA A 111 14.15 2.01 20.99
N GLN A 112 14.07 3.31 20.73
CA GLN A 112 13.01 4.20 21.22
C GLN A 112 12.78 5.33 20.21
N GLY A 113 11.62 5.33 19.56
CA GLY A 113 11.25 6.28 18.49
C GLY A 113 11.24 7.75 18.95
N SER A 114 10.90 8.01 20.21
CA SER A 114 10.81 9.35 20.78
C SER A 114 12.16 9.97 21.20
N SER A 115 13.26 9.19 21.23
CA SER A 115 14.58 9.72 21.61
C SER A 115 15.18 10.57 20.50
N THR A 116 15.84 11.67 20.88
CA THR A 116 16.57 12.53 19.94
C THR A 116 17.76 11.76 19.36
N PRO A 117 17.99 11.83 18.04
CA PRO A 117 19.12 11.16 17.40
C PRO A 117 20.47 11.54 18.04
N GLY A 118 21.28 10.53 18.39
CA GLY A 118 22.59 10.72 19.03
C GLY A 118 22.56 11.08 20.54
N SER A 119 21.37 11.12 21.16
CA SER A 119 21.23 11.43 22.60
C SER A 119 21.74 10.31 23.51
N ALA A 120 21.93 10.64 24.79
CA ALA A 120 22.25 9.66 25.83
C ALA A 120 21.14 8.62 26.00
N ASP A 121 19.88 9.04 25.91
CA ASP A 121 18.69 8.18 26.05
C ASP A 121 18.61 7.14 24.92
N GLU A 122 18.95 7.51 23.68
CA GLU A 122 19.01 6.56 22.57
C GLU A 122 20.10 5.51 22.80
N ARG A 123 21.28 5.94 23.25
CA ARG A 123 22.40 5.03 23.58
C ARG A 123 22.06 4.09 24.73
N GLU A 124 21.39 4.59 25.77
CA GLU A 124 20.94 3.78 26.89
C GLU A 124 19.86 2.78 26.45
N GLY A 125 18.86 3.20 25.68
CA GLY A 125 17.84 2.31 25.10
C GLY A 125 18.44 1.20 24.26
N THR A 126 19.45 1.53 23.46
CA THR A 126 20.19 0.57 22.64
C THR A 126 20.99 -0.43 23.49
N ARG A 127 21.73 0.04 24.52
CA ARG A 127 22.47 -0.81 25.44
C ARG A 127 21.55 -1.72 26.25
N ALA A 128 20.37 -1.24 26.62
CA ALA A 128 19.34 -2.01 27.33
C ALA A 128 18.63 -3.04 26.44
N GLY A 129 18.99 -3.15 25.15
CA GLY A 129 18.37 -4.10 24.21
C GLY A 129 16.89 -3.82 23.96
N ARG A 130 16.43 -2.57 24.14
CA ARG A 130 15.03 -2.21 23.87
C ARG A 130 14.72 -2.41 22.38
N ALA A 131 13.54 -2.93 22.10
CA ALA A 131 13.05 -3.17 20.74
C ALA A 131 11.73 -2.46 20.53
N GLN A 132 11.59 -1.85 19.38
CA GLN A 132 10.36 -1.19 18.94
C GLN A 132 9.40 -2.29 18.44
N THR A 133 8.49 -2.74 19.30
CA THR A 133 7.53 -3.81 18.97
C THR A 133 6.28 -3.29 18.25
N GLU A 134 5.99 -2.00 18.34
CA GLU A 134 4.88 -1.30 17.68
C GLU A 134 4.95 -1.34 16.15
N VAL A 135 6.11 -1.70 15.60
CA VAL A 135 6.28 -1.94 14.15
C VAL A 135 5.31 -2.98 13.62
N PHE A 136 5.05 -4.06 14.38
CA PHE A 136 4.19 -5.16 13.94
C PHE A 136 2.71 -4.75 13.83
N PRO A 137 2.05 -4.20 14.86
CA PRO A 137 0.67 -3.74 14.72
C PRO A 137 0.52 -2.63 13.67
N LEU A 138 1.49 -1.72 13.51
CA LEU A 138 1.48 -0.73 12.44
C LEU A 138 1.53 -1.39 11.06
N MET A 139 2.37 -2.41 10.87
CA MET A 139 2.38 -3.19 9.62
C MET A 139 1.03 -3.87 9.38
N MET A 140 0.41 -4.47 10.40
CA MET A 140 -0.87 -5.15 10.25
C MET A 140 -2.02 -4.17 9.93
N PHE A 141 -2.02 -2.94 10.48
CA PHE A 141 -2.95 -1.89 10.05
C PHE A 141 -2.74 -1.53 8.59
N ALA A 142 -1.48 -1.37 8.16
CA ALA A 142 -1.17 -1.10 6.76
C ALA A 142 -1.66 -2.24 5.84
N VAL A 143 -1.45 -3.52 6.22
CA VAL A 143 -1.96 -4.68 5.48
C VAL A 143 -3.49 -4.66 5.41
N THR A 144 -4.18 -4.33 6.50
CA THR A 144 -5.64 -4.23 6.51
C THR A 144 -6.13 -3.21 5.48
N GLY A 145 -5.51 -2.02 5.46
CA GLY A 145 -5.79 -1.01 4.43
C GLY A 145 -5.46 -1.49 3.02
N MET A 146 -4.33 -2.19 2.85
CA MET A 146 -3.94 -2.77 1.55
C MET A 146 -4.91 -3.83 1.05
N MET A 147 -5.51 -4.64 1.93
CA MET A 147 -6.52 -5.63 1.54
C MET A 147 -7.88 -4.99 1.22
N LEU A 148 -8.21 -3.89 1.92
CA LEU A 148 -9.44 -3.15 1.69
C LEU A 148 -9.39 -2.34 0.39
N PHE A 149 -8.24 -1.79 0.01
CA PHE A 149 -8.08 -0.86 -1.10
C PHE A 149 -8.52 -1.45 -2.45
N PRO A 150 -8.09 -2.66 -2.90
CA PRO A 150 -8.60 -3.28 -4.12
C PRO A 150 -10.03 -3.83 -3.98
N ALA A 151 -10.55 -4.00 -2.77
CA ALA A 151 -11.90 -4.47 -2.51
C ALA A 151 -12.95 -3.35 -2.47
N ALA A 152 -12.53 -2.09 -2.34
CA ALA A 152 -13.42 -0.95 -2.24
C ALA A 152 -14.23 -0.77 -3.53
N ASN A 153 -15.56 -0.73 -3.40
CA ASN A 153 -16.52 -0.57 -4.51
C ASN A 153 -17.18 0.80 -4.52
N ASP A 154 -16.74 1.68 -3.64
CA ASP A 154 -17.07 3.09 -3.66
C ASP A 154 -15.84 3.97 -3.37
N LEU A 155 -15.90 5.23 -3.79
CA LEU A 155 -14.78 6.16 -3.68
C LEU A 155 -14.49 6.60 -2.23
N LEU A 156 -15.49 6.63 -1.32
CA LEU A 156 -15.28 6.99 0.09
C LEU A 156 -14.51 5.88 0.80
N LEU A 157 -14.94 4.63 0.61
CA LEU A 157 -14.22 3.48 1.18
C LEU A 157 -12.82 3.36 0.58
N LEU A 158 -12.68 3.66 -0.71
CA LEU A 158 -11.37 3.69 -1.37
C LEU A 158 -10.44 4.72 -0.71
N PHE A 159 -10.95 5.92 -0.41
CA PHE A 159 -10.20 6.96 0.32
C PHE A 159 -9.83 6.50 1.73
N VAL A 160 -10.76 5.95 2.49
CA VAL A 160 -10.49 5.42 3.84
C VAL A 160 -9.43 4.32 3.79
N ALA A 161 -9.53 3.40 2.84
CA ALA A 161 -8.52 2.34 2.66
C ALA A 161 -7.14 2.90 2.33
N LEU A 162 -7.06 3.96 1.49
CA LEU A 162 -5.82 4.68 1.17
C LEU A 162 -5.18 5.27 2.42
N GLU A 163 -5.95 5.88 3.31
CA GLU A 163 -5.43 6.47 4.54
C GLU A 163 -5.03 5.40 5.56
N VAL A 164 -5.84 4.35 5.75
CA VAL A 164 -5.54 3.23 6.66
C VAL A 164 -4.23 2.53 6.27
N LEU A 165 -3.96 2.36 4.97
CA LEU A 165 -2.67 1.79 4.54
C LEU A 165 -1.51 2.78 4.64
N SER A 166 -1.76 4.10 4.54
CA SER A 166 -0.70 5.11 4.40
C SER A 166 -0.17 5.63 5.73
N LEU A 167 -1.07 5.94 6.68
CA LEU A 167 -0.70 6.54 7.97
C LEU A 167 0.31 5.69 8.76
N PRO A 168 0.14 4.35 8.89
CA PRO A 168 1.15 3.52 9.55
C PRO A 168 2.50 3.53 8.81
N LEU A 169 2.49 3.56 7.48
CA LEU A 169 3.72 3.57 6.68
C LEU A 169 4.53 4.87 6.87
N TYR A 170 3.86 6.02 7.04
CA TYR A 170 4.55 7.28 7.33
C TYR A 170 5.37 7.16 8.62
N LEU A 171 4.80 6.57 9.67
CA LEU A 171 5.49 6.33 10.94
C LEU A 171 6.62 5.32 10.79
N LEU A 172 6.35 4.19 10.13
CA LEU A 172 7.32 3.11 9.95
C LEU A 172 8.58 3.57 9.20
N CYS A 173 8.46 4.51 8.25
CA CYS A 173 9.60 5.07 7.52
C CYS A 173 10.56 5.84 8.41
N GLY A 174 10.08 6.44 9.52
CA GLY A 174 10.89 7.24 10.46
C GLY A 174 11.62 6.43 11.53
N LEU A 175 11.48 5.11 11.56
CA LEU A 175 11.96 4.26 12.65
C LEU A 175 13.30 3.56 12.37
N ALA A 176 14.07 3.96 11.35
CA ALA A 176 15.38 3.36 11.09
C ALA A 176 16.34 3.62 12.25
N ARG A 177 17.08 2.57 12.66
CA ARG A 177 18.10 2.68 13.70
C ARG A 177 19.34 3.44 13.23
N ARG A 178 19.77 3.15 12.01
CA ARG A 178 20.91 3.81 11.37
C ARG A 178 20.42 4.93 10.47
N ARG A 179 21.27 5.95 10.24
CA ARG A 179 20.91 7.12 9.40
C ARG A 179 19.60 7.77 9.85
N ARG A 180 19.42 7.94 11.18
CA ARG A 180 18.19 8.46 11.80
C ARG A 180 17.64 9.73 11.14
N LEU A 181 18.49 10.72 10.87
CA LEU A 181 18.07 11.98 10.25
C LEU A 181 17.49 11.77 8.86
N LEU A 182 18.13 10.91 8.04
CA LEU A 182 17.62 10.55 6.71
C LEU A 182 16.28 9.82 6.79
N SER A 183 16.10 8.96 7.80
CA SER A 183 14.85 8.26 8.05
C SER A 183 13.72 9.20 8.46
N GLN A 184 14.00 10.16 9.35
CA GLN A 184 13.04 11.18 9.75
C GLN A 184 12.66 12.10 8.58
N GLU A 185 13.64 12.51 7.76
CA GLU A 185 13.42 13.28 6.54
C GLU A 185 12.52 12.49 5.57
N ALA A 186 12.80 11.20 5.37
CA ALA A 186 11.98 10.32 4.53
C ALA A 186 10.54 10.24 5.03
N ALA A 187 10.32 10.09 6.34
CA ALA A 187 8.99 10.04 6.94
C ALA A 187 8.22 11.35 6.74
N VAL A 188 8.86 12.49 6.99
CA VAL A 188 8.24 13.82 6.81
C VAL A 188 7.90 14.06 5.33
N LYS A 189 8.83 13.78 4.40
CA LYS A 189 8.58 13.90 2.96
C LYS A 189 7.41 13.01 2.51
N TYR A 190 7.39 11.76 2.98
CA TYR A 190 6.32 10.83 2.62
C TYR A 190 4.96 11.28 3.16
N PHE A 191 4.93 11.75 4.41
CA PHE A 191 3.71 12.28 5.02
C PHE A 191 3.20 13.53 4.28
N LEU A 192 4.04 14.55 4.08
CA LEU A 192 3.62 15.81 3.46
C LEU A 192 3.15 15.61 2.01
N LEU A 193 3.94 14.89 1.21
CA LEU A 193 3.59 14.62 -0.19
C LEU A 193 2.40 13.67 -0.30
N GLY A 194 2.28 12.69 0.61
CA GLY A 194 1.16 11.78 0.70
C GLY A 194 -0.14 12.50 1.05
N ALA A 195 -0.14 13.32 2.10
CA ALA A 195 -1.29 14.11 2.51
C ALA A 195 -1.75 15.06 1.40
N PHE A 196 -0.80 15.69 0.70
CA PHE A 196 -1.11 16.54 -0.46
C PHE A 196 -1.77 15.74 -1.59
N SER A 197 -1.25 14.55 -1.89
CA SER A 197 -1.84 13.64 -2.88
C SER A 197 -3.23 13.16 -2.47
N SER A 198 -3.44 12.85 -1.19
CA SER A 198 -4.76 12.48 -0.65
C SER A 198 -5.78 13.62 -0.77
N ALA A 199 -5.35 14.88 -0.63
CA ALA A 199 -6.21 16.03 -0.85
C ALA A 199 -6.69 16.13 -2.31
N PHE A 200 -5.82 15.88 -3.29
CA PHE A 200 -6.23 15.79 -4.70
C PHE A 200 -7.22 14.65 -4.93
N PHE A 201 -6.94 13.47 -4.37
CA PHE A 201 -7.85 12.33 -4.45
C PHE A 201 -9.24 12.68 -3.91
N LEU A 202 -9.30 13.25 -2.70
CA LEU A 202 -10.56 13.61 -2.03
C LEU A 202 -11.33 14.69 -2.80
N TYR A 203 -10.62 15.67 -3.36
CA TYR A 203 -11.26 16.70 -4.18
C TYR A 203 -11.77 16.12 -5.50
N GLY A 204 -11.03 15.22 -6.14
CA GLY A 204 -11.49 14.49 -7.32
C GLY A 204 -12.74 13.65 -7.01
N LEU A 205 -12.78 12.96 -5.87
CA LEU A 205 -13.97 12.26 -5.38
C LEU A 205 -15.18 13.21 -5.25
N ALA A 206 -14.98 14.38 -4.65
CA ALA A 206 -16.05 15.36 -4.45
C ALA A 206 -16.63 15.87 -5.80
N LEU A 207 -15.78 16.10 -6.80
CA LEU A 207 -16.20 16.49 -8.15
C LEU A 207 -16.98 15.36 -8.85
N LEU A 208 -16.52 14.11 -8.71
CA LEU A 208 -17.21 12.94 -9.26
C LEU A 208 -18.55 12.70 -8.57
N TYR A 209 -18.64 12.93 -7.27
CA TYR A 209 -19.92 12.92 -6.55
C TYR A 209 -20.85 14.04 -7.06
N GLY A 210 -20.32 15.26 -7.26
CA GLY A 210 -21.07 16.36 -7.85
C GLY A 210 -21.58 16.08 -9.27
N TYR A 211 -20.81 15.27 -10.04
CA TYR A 211 -21.20 14.80 -11.37
C TYR A 211 -22.28 13.72 -11.32
N ALA A 212 -22.05 12.65 -10.54
CA ALA A 212 -22.85 11.41 -10.60
C ALA A 212 -23.96 11.33 -9.54
N GLY A 213 -23.94 12.20 -8.52
CA GLY A 213 -24.85 12.13 -7.36
C GLY A 213 -24.63 10.89 -6.46
N THR A 214 -23.56 10.14 -6.71
CA THR A 214 -23.21 8.92 -5.97
C THR A 214 -21.70 8.73 -5.89
N VAL A 215 -21.25 8.01 -4.86
CA VAL A 215 -19.84 7.60 -4.69
C VAL A 215 -19.57 6.16 -5.16
N SER A 216 -20.61 5.39 -5.45
CA SER A 216 -20.50 4.02 -5.94
C SER A 216 -19.84 3.99 -7.32
N LEU A 217 -18.86 3.08 -7.51
CA LEU A 217 -18.16 2.95 -8.79
C LEU A 217 -19.10 2.60 -9.95
N GLY A 218 -20.05 1.69 -9.73
CA GLY A 218 -21.06 1.34 -10.72
C GLY A 218 -22.06 2.46 -11.00
N GLY A 219 -22.41 3.27 -9.97
CA GLY A 219 -23.28 4.43 -10.13
C GLY A 219 -22.60 5.54 -10.95
N ILE A 220 -21.31 5.78 -10.75
CA ILE A 220 -20.51 6.71 -11.56
C ILE A 220 -20.48 6.23 -13.02
N GLN A 221 -20.24 4.92 -13.26
CA GLN A 221 -20.29 4.35 -14.60
C GLN A 221 -21.66 4.60 -15.27
N ALA A 222 -22.75 4.34 -14.55
CA ALA A 222 -24.10 4.58 -15.10
C ALA A 222 -24.33 6.03 -15.48
N ALA A 223 -23.84 6.98 -14.67
CA ALA A 223 -23.91 8.41 -14.97
C ALA A 223 -23.10 8.79 -16.22
N THR A 224 -21.94 8.17 -16.46
CA THR A 224 -21.14 8.43 -17.68
C THR A 224 -21.83 7.95 -18.96
N VAL A 225 -22.65 6.89 -18.87
CA VAL A 225 -23.40 6.35 -20.03
C VAL A 225 -24.59 7.26 -20.38
N THR A 226 -25.26 7.83 -19.38
CA THR A 226 -26.44 8.69 -19.62
C THR A 226 -26.11 10.05 -20.26
N GLY A 227 -24.88 10.56 -20.09
CA GLY A 227 -24.37 11.74 -20.78
C GLY A 227 -25.11 13.05 -20.52
N THR A 228 -25.89 13.15 -19.43
CA THR A 228 -26.77 14.31 -19.14
C THR A 228 -26.15 15.35 -18.20
N HIS A 229 -24.90 15.14 -17.79
CA HIS A 229 -24.25 15.94 -16.76
C HIS A 229 -23.07 16.78 -17.27
N ASN A 230 -22.52 17.62 -16.41
CA ASN A 230 -21.43 18.54 -16.76
C ASN A 230 -20.09 17.79 -16.90
N ASP A 231 -19.62 17.58 -18.13
CA ASP A 231 -18.37 16.89 -18.46
C ASP A 231 -17.14 17.52 -17.80
N THR A 232 -17.16 18.81 -17.49
CA THR A 232 -16.05 19.49 -16.79
C THR A 232 -15.84 18.90 -15.40
N LEU A 233 -16.93 18.63 -14.64
CA LEU A 233 -16.84 17.98 -13.33
C LEU A 233 -16.28 16.56 -13.45
N LEU A 234 -16.71 15.83 -14.48
CA LEU A 234 -16.24 14.49 -14.75
C LEU A 234 -14.74 14.45 -15.02
N PHE A 235 -14.26 15.21 -16.00
CA PHE A 235 -12.85 15.13 -16.42
C PHE A 235 -11.90 15.71 -15.38
N LEU A 236 -12.27 16.79 -14.70
CA LEU A 236 -11.49 17.30 -13.57
C LEU A 236 -11.48 16.32 -12.41
N GLY A 237 -12.63 15.70 -12.10
CA GLY A 237 -12.74 14.69 -11.06
C GLY A 237 -11.87 13.47 -11.33
N VAL A 238 -11.93 12.92 -12.57
CA VAL A 238 -11.08 11.80 -13.00
C VAL A 238 -9.61 12.16 -12.93
N GLY A 239 -9.24 13.36 -13.41
CA GLY A 239 -7.85 13.83 -13.39
C GLY A 239 -7.28 13.93 -11.97
N LEU A 240 -8.01 14.56 -11.06
CA LEU A 240 -7.57 14.73 -9.67
C LEU A 240 -7.55 13.40 -8.90
N LEU A 241 -8.53 12.53 -9.12
CA LEU A 241 -8.51 11.16 -8.56
C LEU A 241 -7.30 10.38 -9.08
N ALA A 242 -7.02 10.49 -10.38
CA ALA A 242 -5.87 9.85 -11.01
C ALA A 242 -4.55 10.35 -10.42
N VAL A 243 -4.40 11.64 -10.10
CA VAL A 243 -3.20 12.17 -9.41
C VAL A 243 -2.94 11.41 -8.11
N GLY A 244 -3.97 11.20 -7.28
CA GLY A 244 -3.83 10.45 -6.03
C GLY A 244 -3.40 9.00 -6.25
N LEU A 245 -4.01 8.30 -7.20
CA LEU A 245 -3.67 6.91 -7.53
C LEU A 245 -2.28 6.80 -8.17
N LEU A 246 -1.93 7.70 -9.10
CA LEU A 246 -0.60 7.72 -9.74
C LEU A 246 0.52 8.06 -8.76
N PHE A 247 0.28 8.96 -7.80
CA PHE A 247 1.19 9.19 -6.69
C PHE A 247 1.42 7.89 -5.90
N LYS A 248 0.36 7.16 -5.57
CA LYS A 248 0.44 5.94 -4.75
C LYS A 248 1.21 4.82 -5.43
N VAL A 249 1.03 4.61 -6.74
CA VAL A 249 1.85 3.66 -7.50
C VAL A 249 3.26 4.19 -7.77
N GLY A 250 3.44 5.51 -7.78
CA GLY A 250 4.70 6.18 -8.04
C GLY A 250 5.02 6.40 -9.52
N ALA A 251 4.00 6.75 -10.29
CA ALA A 251 4.16 7.12 -11.70
C ALA A 251 4.70 8.56 -11.86
N VAL A 252 5.43 8.81 -12.93
CA VAL A 252 5.87 10.16 -13.32
C VAL A 252 4.64 10.98 -13.76
N PRO A 253 4.52 12.26 -13.31
CA PRO A 253 5.49 13.05 -12.56
C PRO A 253 5.41 12.92 -11.02
N PHE A 254 4.55 12.08 -10.48
CA PHE A 254 4.25 11.98 -9.04
C PHE A 254 5.19 11.02 -8.25
N HIS A 255 6.31 10.61 -8.83
CA HIS A 255 7.27 9.64 -8.29
C HIS A 255 8.34 10.19 -7.32
N PRO A 256 8.61 11.51 -7.16
CA PRO A 256 9.82 12.00 -6.47
C PRO A 256 9.97 11.56 -5.02
N TRP A 257 8.87 11.18 -4.37
CA TRP A 257 8.90 10.67 -2.99
C TRP A 257 9.57 9.29 -2.87
N ILE A 258 9.50 8.44 -3.92
CA ILE A 258 9.94 7.04 -3.86
C ILE A 258 11.44 6.91 -3.58
N PRO A 259 12.35 7.56 -4.32
CA PRO A 259 13.78 7.42 -4.09
C PRO A 259 14.21 7.84 -2.68
N ASP A 260 13.70 8.96 -2.20
CA ASP A 260 14.06 9.51 -0.89
C ASP A 260 13.52 8.65 0.25
N VAL A 261 12.26 8.20 0.12
CA VAL A 261 11.61 7.36 1.14
C VAL A 261 12.21 5.96 1.18
N TYR A 262 12.48 5.35 0.02
CA TYR A 262 13.08 4.01 -0.02
C TYR A 262 14.51 4.00 0.50
N GLN A 263 15.27 5.06 0.26
CA GLN A 263 16.62 5.21 0.78
C GLN A 263 16.62 5.40 2.31
N GLY A 264 15.74 6.25 2.84
CA GLY A 264 15.73 6.62 4.26
C GLY A 264 15.01 5.63 5.18
N ALA A 265 13.98 4.93 4.70
CA ALA A 265 13.23 3.97 5.50
C ALA A 265 14.07 2.75 5.92
N PRO A 266 13.73 2.08 7.04
CA PRO A 266 14.32 0.78 7.38
C PRO A 266 14.17 -0.20 6.21
N THR A 267 15.26 -0.93 5.84
CA THR A 267 15.26 -1.80 4.66
C THR A 267 14.11 -2.83 4.64
N PRO A 268 13.73 -3.50 5.76
CA PRO A 268 12.57 -4.38 5.79
C PRO A 268 11.24 -3.66 5.48
N ILE A 269 11.10 -2.40 5.92
CA ILE A 269 9.92 -1.57 5.59
C ILE A 269 9.94 -1.16 4.13
N THR A 270 11.11 -0.86 3.57
CA THR A 270 11.24 -0.60 2.13
C THR A 270 10.82 -1.83 1.30
N ALA A 271 11.21 -3.05 1.71
CA ALA A 271 10.77 -4.30 1.08
C ALA A 271 9.24 -4.42 1.06
N PHE A 272 8.62 -4.18 2.21
CA PHE A 272 7.16 -4.21 2.38
C PHE A 272 6.46 -3.16 1.50
N MET A 273 6.96 -1.92 1.51
CA MET A 273 6.38 -0.84 0.70
C MET A 273 6.58 -1.06 -0.80
N ALA A 274 7.76 -1.50 -1.23
CA ALA A 274 8.05 -1.72 -2.65
C ALA A 274 7.22 -2.85 -3.25
N SER A 275 6.77 -3.80 -2.43
CA SER A 275 6.00 -4.98 -2.86
C SER A 275 4.49 -4.83 -2.59
N ALA A 276 4.04 -5.02 -1.35
CA ALA A 276 2.63 -5.14 -1.00
C ALA A 276 1.83 -3.85 -1.27
N THR A 277 2.42 -2.67 -1.02
CA THR A 277 1.75 -1.39 -1.29
C THR A 277 1.45 -1.20 -2.76
N LYS A 278 2.38 -1.60 -3.66
CA LYS A 278 2.15 -1.49 -5.11
C LYS A 278 1.08 -2.44 -5.59
N VAL A 279 1.04 -3.67 -5.06
CA VAL A 279 -0.02 -4.63 -5.35
C VAL A 279 -1.39 -4.04 -5.00
N ALA A 280 -1.54 -3.48 -3.81
CA ALA A 280 -2.78 -2.84 -3.38
C ALA A 280 -3.16 -1.63 -4.25
N ALA A 281 -2.20 -0.76 -4.55
CA ALA A 281 -2.43 0.46 -5.32
C ALA A 281 -2.83 0.17 -6.78
N PHE A 282 -2.17 -0.79 -7.43
CA PHE A 282 -2.58 -1.22 -8.76
C PHE A 282 -3.93 -1.94 -8.75
N GLY A 283 -4.24 -2.69 -7.69
CA GLY A 283 -5.57 -3.29 -7.52
C GLY A 283 -6.68 -2.25 -7.48
N ALA A 284 -6.50 -1.19 -6.71
CA ALA A 284 -7.43 -0.06 -6.64
C ALA A 284 -7.53 0.69 -7.99
N LEU A 285 -6.39 0.93 -8.64
CA LEU A 285 -6.33 1.59 -9.94
C LEU A 285 -7.06 0.77 -11.02
N LEU A 286 -6.84 -0.55 -11.08
CA LEU A 286 -7.59 -1.44 -11.96
C LEU A 286 -9.09 -1.35 -11.68
N ARG A 287 -9.51 -1.44 -10.43
CA ARG A 287 -10.93 -1.40 -10.07
C ARG A 287 -11.58 -0.10 -10.52
N VAL A 288 -10.99 1.04 -10.22
CA VAL A 288 -11.53 2.35 -10.59
C VAL A 288 -11.63 2.49 -12.11
N PHE A 289 -10.56 2.22 -12.85
CA PHE A 289 -10.53 2.46 -14.30
C PHE A 289 -11.31 1.42 -15.09
N TYR A 290 -11.35 0.16 -14.65
CA TYR A 290 -12.14 -0.88 -15.35
C TYR A 290 -13.63 -0.79 -15.04
N VAL A 291 -14.01 -0.43 -13.78
CA VAL A 291 -15.41 -0.38 -13.38
C VAL A 291 -16.04 0.97 -13.71
N SER A 292 -15.46 2.10 -13.25
CA SER A 292 -16.10 3.41 -13.41
C SER A 292 -15.82 4.06 -14.75
N PHE A 293 -14.60 3.92 -15.28
CA PHE A 293 -14.13 4.72 -16.43
C PHE A 293 -13.79 3.87 -17.67
N GLY A 294 -14.22 2.61 -17.70
CA GLY A 294 -13.99 1.74 -18.86
C GLY A 294 -14.62 2.30 -20.14
N GLY A 295 -15.80 2.94 -20.04
CA GLY A 295 -16.50 3.59 -21.16
C GLY A 295 -15.81 4.86 -21.68
N LEU A 296 -14.97 5.50 -20.85
CA LEU A 296 -14.22 6.71 -21.17
C LEU A 296 -12.79 6.44 -21.65
N GLY A 297 -12.56 5.26 -22.21
CA GLY A 297 -11.22 4.84 -22.61
C GLY A 297 -10.55 5.75 -23.65
N TRP A 298 -11.31 6.38 -24.52
CA TRP A 298 -10.78 7.31 -25.54
C TRP A 298 -10.23 8.60 -24.93
N GLU A 299 -10.79 9.05 -23.81
CA GLU A 299 -10.47 10.32 -23.17
C GLU A 299 -9.21 10.19 -22.28
N TRP A 300 -9.11 9.17 -21.42
CA TRP A 300 -8.03 9.07 -20.46
C TRP A 300 -6.82 8.23 -20.93
N ARG A 301 -7.01 7.25 -21.84
CA ARG A 301 -5.91 6.38 -22.31
C ARG A 301 -4.75 7.13 -22.97
N PRO A 302 -4.96 8.16 -23.81
CA PRO A 302 -3.84 8.91 -24.39
C PRO A 302 -2.95 9.56 -23.33
N VAL A 303 -3.55 10.13 -22.28
CA VAL A 303 -2.81 10.72 -21.15
C VAL A 303 -2.07 9.62 -20.37
N ALA A 304 -2.73 8.49 -20.10
CA ALA A 304 -2.13 7.35 -19.42
C ALA A 304 -0.95 6.76 -20.19
N TRP A 305 -1.00 6.72 -21.54
CA TRP A 305 0.14 6.34 -22.39
C TRP A 305 1.33 7.29 -22.21
N GLY A 306 1.09 8.60 -22.22
CA GLY A 306 2.12 9.60 -21.97
C GLY A 306 2.78 9.39 -20.59
N VAL A 307 1.98 9.18 -19.55
CA VAL A 307 2.44 8.87 -18.18
C VAL A 307 3.24 7.57 -18.14
N ALA A 308 2.77 6.49 -18.78
CA ALA A 308 3.46 5.21 -18.78
C ALA A 308 4.83 5.30 -19.47
N ILE A 309 4.91 5.91 -20.65
CA ILE A 309 6.16 6.12 -21.38
C ILE A 309 7.13 6.97 -20.56
N ALA A 310 6.68 8.12 -20.04
CA ALA A 310 7.51 8.98 -19.20
C ALA A 310 8.02 8.23 -17.96
N THR A 311 7.18 7.39 -17.34
CA THR A 311 7.54 6.61 -16.15
C THR A 311 8.60 5.56 -16.46
N MET A 312 8.49 4.84 -17.58
CA MET A 312 9.51 3.89 -18.02
C MET A 312 10.84 4.57 -18.33
N VAL A 313 10.80 5.65 -19.11
CA VAL A 313 12.02 6.34 -19.55
C VAL A 313 12.74 7.00 -18.37
N ILE A 314 12.04 7.82 -17.59
CA ILE A 314 12.60 8.55 -16.44
C ILE A 314 13.09 7.58 -15.37
N GLY A 315 12.27 6.56 -15.03
CA GLY A 315 12.66 5.54 -14.07
C GLY A 315 13.95 4.81 -14.47
N SER A 316 14.06 4.38 -15.72
CA SER A 316 15.23 3.68 -16.22
C SER A 316 16.49 4.58 -16.28
N LEU A 317 16.37 5.80 -16.81
CA LEU A 317 17.49 6.73 -16.91
C LEU A 317 18.05 7.10 -15.53
N PHE A 318 17.17 7.40 -14.57
CA PHE A 318 17.63 7.74 -13.23
C PHE A 318 18.14 6.53 -12.44
N ALA A 319 17.63 5.31 -12.69
CA ALA A 319 18.16 4.11 -12.05
C ALA A 319 19.65 3.88 -12.40
N ILE A 320 20.02 4.04 -13.66
CA ILE A 320 21.41 3.80 -14.14
C ILE A 320 22.40 4.80 -13.51
N THR A 321 21.97 6.01 -13.17
CA THR A 321 22.84 7.06 -12.64
C THR A 321 23.04 7.00 -11.12
N GLN A 322 22.37 6.08 -10.40
CA GLN A 322 22.46 6.00 -8.96
C GLN A 322 23.68 5.21 -8.49
N THR A 323 24.32 5.70 -7.44
CA THR A 323 25.41 5.02 -6.72
C THR A 323 24.91 4.27 -5.48
N ASP A 324 23.77 4.68 -4.90
CA ASP A 324 23.11 4.01 -3.77
C ASP A 324 22.17 2.93 -4.29
N VAL A 325 22.36 1.68 -3.83
CA VAL A 325 21.60 0.51 -4.31
C VAL A 325 20.11 0.61 -3.98
N LYS A 326 19.75 1.12 -2.78
CA LYS A 326 18.34 1.30 -2.42
C LYS A 326 17.67 2.34 -3.33
N ARG A 327 18.39 3.39 -3.67
CA ARG A 327 17.92 4.45 -4.55
C ARG A 327 17.82 3.96 -6.01
N MET A 328 18.76 3.14 -6.45
CA MET A 328 18.72 2.46 -7.75
C MET A 328 17.46 1.55 -7.85
N LEU A 329 17.21 0.71 -6.85
CA LEU A 329 16.01 -0.13 -6.80
C LEU A 329 14.72 0.69 -6.71
N ALA A 330 14.76 1.86 -6.08
CA ALA A 330 13.62 2.78 -6.03
C ALA A 330 13.26 3.30 -7.44
N TYR A 331 14.24 3.75 -8.22
CA TYR A 331 13.97 4.17 -9.61
C TYR A 331 13.64 3.00 -10.53
N SER A 332 14.28 1.83 -10.36
CA SER A 332 13.85 0.60 -11.02
C SER A 332 12.36 0.32 -10.74
N SER A 333 11.95 0.47 -9.49
CA SER A 333 10.55 0.33 -9.08
C SER A 333 9.62 1.34 -9.79
N VAL A 334 10.08 2.56 -10.06
CA VAL A 334 9.35 3.54 -10.88
C VAL A 334 9.23 3.05 -12.33
N ALA A 335 10.31 2.58 -12.94
CA ALA A 335 10.26 2.06 -14.31
C ALA A 335 9.25 0.90 -14.45
N HIS A 336 9.24 -0.03 -13.48
CA HIS A 336 8.28 -1.13 -13.43
C HIS A 336 6.82 -0.66 -13.35
N VAL A 337 6.52 0.45 -12.69
CA VAL A 337 5.17 1.06 -12.69
C VAL A 337 4.72 1.38 -14.11
N GLY A 338 5.60 1.93 -14.94
CA GLY A 338 5.30 2.22 -16.34
C GLY A 338 4.90 0.97 -17.14
N PHE A 339 5.61 -0.16 -16.93
CA PHE A 339 5.25 -1.43 -17.58
C PHE A 339 3.90 -1.97 -17.11
N VAL A 340 3.59 -1.90 -15.82
CA VAL A 340 2.29 -2.35 -15.30
C VAL A 340 1.15 -1.48 -15.82
N LEU A 341 1.36 -0.16 -15.99
CA LEU A 341 0.37 0.75 -16.55
C LEU A 341 -0.07 0.36 -17.97
N ILE A 342 0.80 -0.27 -18.77
CA ILE A 342 0.43 -0.77 -20.11
C ILE A 342 -0.76 -1.74 -20.01
N GLY A 343 -0.72 -2.66 -19.05
CA GLY A 343 -1.81 -3.62 -18.85
C GLY A 343 -3.10 -2.98 -18.36
N VAL A 344 -3.00 -1.89 -17.54
CA VAL A 344 -4.17 -1.11 -17.12
C VAL A 344 -4.80 -0.40 -18.33
N ILE A 345 -3.98 0.23 -19.18
CA ILE A 345 -4.42 0.96 -20.37
C ILE A 345 -5.08 0.03 -21.40
N ALA A 346 -4.73 -1.25 -21.42
CA ALA A 346 -5.27 -2.23 -22.36
C ALA A 346 -6.79 -2.42 -22.22
N LEU A 347 -7.38 -2.24 -21.04
CA LEU A 347 -8.81 -2.35 -20.74
C LEU A 347 -9.45 -3.66 -21.26
N ASN A 348 -8.76 -4.77 -21.13
CA ASN A 348 -9.24 -6.09 -21.56
C ASN A 348 -8.77 -7.19 -20.60
N LYS A 349 -9.30 -8.41 -20.77
CA LYS A 349 -8.97 -9.56 -19.91
C LYS A 349 -7.48 -9.90 -19.91
N SER A 350 -6.83 -9.83 -21.07
CA SER A 350 -5.39 -10.11 -21.19
C SER A 350 -4.54 -9.08 -20.45
N GLY A 351 -4.91 -7.80 -20.56
CA GLY A 351 -4.26 -6.72 -19.79
C GLY A 351 -4.41 -6.91 -18.27
N LEU A 352 -5.63 -7.22 -17.82
CA LEU A 352 -5.90 -7.52 -16.40
C LEU A 352 -5.06 -8.70 -15.91
N SER A 353 -5.08 -9.83 -16.63
CA SER A 353 -4.29 -11.02 -16.28
C SER A 353 -2.79 -10.72 -16.29
N GLY A 354 -2.31 -9.95 -17.28
CA GLY A 354 -0.92 -9.53 -17.38
C GLY A 354 -0.48 -8.68 -16.19
N VAL A 355 -1.31 -7.72 -15.75
CA VAL A 355 -1.03 -6.93 -14.54
C VAL A 355 -0.95 -7.82 -13.30
N LEU A 356 -1.93 -8.69 -13.09
CA LEU A 356 -1.96 -9.58 -11.92
C LEU A 356 -0.72 -10.48 -11.87
N PHE A 357 -0.35 -11.10 -13.00
CA PHE A 357 0.85 -11.92 -13.08
C PHE A 357 2.13 -11.11 -12.83
N TYR A 358 2.22 -9.91 -13.42
CA TYR A 358 3.37 -9.03 -13.23
C TYR A 358 3.55 -8.63 -11.76
N LEU A 359 2.46 -8.33 -11.07
CA LEU A 359 2.48 -7.97 -9.66
C LEU A 359 2.99 -9.10 -8.76
N VAL A 360 2.71 -10.37 -9.09
CA VAL A 360 3.28 -11.53 -8.38
C VAL A 360 4.79 -11.56 -8.54
N THR A 361 5.27 -11.56 -9.77
CA THR A 361 6.70 -11.68 -10.06
C THR A 361 7.48 -10.50 -9.50
N TYR A 362 6.98 -9.27 -9.71
CA TYR A 362 7.59 -8.06 -9.20
C TYR A 362 7.57 -8.00 -7.66
N GLY A 363 6.45 -8.35 -7.04
CA GLY A 363 6.32 -8.32 -5.57
C GLY A 363 7.30 -9.26 -4.88
N LEU A 364 7.38 -10.52 -5.35
CA LEU A 364 8.31 -11.51 -4.82
C LEU A 364 9.77 -11.11 -5.06
N ALA A 365 10.11 -10.66 -6.28
CA ALA A 365 11.45 -10.19 -6.60
C ALA A 365 11.86 -8.99 -5.72
N SER A 366 10.94 -8.06 -5.46
CA SER A 366 11.21 -6.89 -4.62
C SER A 366 11.49 -7.28 -3.16
N VAL A 367 10.66 -8.16 -2.56
CA VAL A 367 10.92 -8.67 -1.21
C VAL A 367 12.28 -9.38 -1.15
N GLY A 368 12.61 -10.21 -2.16
CA GLY A 368 13.89 -10.90 -2.24
C GLY A 368 15.08 -9.94 -2.36
N ALA A 369 15.00 -8.95 -3.27
CA ALA A 369 16.07 -7.99 -3.49
C ALA A 369 16.38 -7.14 -2.24
N PHE A 370 15.35 -6.56 -1.61
CA PHE A 370 15.53 -5.83 -0.36
C PHE A 370 15.87 -6.75 0.82
N GLY A 371 15.41 -8.01 0.80
CA GLY A 371 15.81 -9.03 1.78
C GLY A 371 17.32 -9.29 1.71
N ILE A 372 17.89 -9.47 0.52
CA ILE A 372 19.34 -9.61 0.33
C ILE A 372 20.08 -8.36 0.84
N LEU A 373 19.55 -7.16 0.56
CA LEU A 373 20.16 -5.92 1.04
C LEU A 373 20.19 -5.80 2.57
N THR A 374 19.33 -6.50 3.29
CA THR A 374 19.41 -6.53 4.77
C THR A 374 20.63 -7.30 5.26
N LEU A 375 21.18 -8.21 4.45
CA LEU A 375 22.36 -9.02 4.77
C LEU A 375 23.67 -8.33 4.35
N VAL A 376 23.62 -7.45 3.35
CA VAL A 376 24.80 -6.69 2.87
C VAL A 376 24.97 -5.46 3.74
N ARG A 377 26.10 -5.33 4.41
CA ARG A 377 26.39 -4.25 5.34
C ARG A 377 27.79 -3.71 5.15
N ASP A 378 27.92 -2.41 5.20
CA ASP A 378 29.20 -1.74 5.37
C ASP A 378 29.60 -1.80 6.85
N PRO A 379 30.89 -2.00 7.22
CA PRO A 379 31.35 -1.94 8.62
C PRO A 379 30.90 -0.65 9.35
N ASP A 380 30.77 0.43 8.61
CA ASP A 380 30.39 1.75 9.14
C ASP A 380 28.85 2.01 9.10
N GLY A 381 28.03 1.04 8.65
CA GLY A 381 26.57 1.09 8.61
C GLY A 381 25.98 1.43 7.29
#